data_6ede0067e5dfa0c49bb953748f1e9f5e
#
_entry.id   6ede0067e5dfa0c49bb953748f1e9f5e
#
_cell.length_a   1.000
_cell.length_b   1.000
_cell.length_c   1.000
_cell.angle_alpha   90.00
_cell.angle_beta   90.00
_cell.angle_gamma   90.00
#
_symmetry.space_group_name_H-M   'P 1'
#
loop_
_entity.id
_entity.type
_entity.pdbx_description
1 polymer ?
#
loop_
_entity_poly.entity_id
_entity_poly.type
_entity_poly.pdbx_seq_one_letter_code
_entity_poly.pdbx_strand_id
1 'polypeptide(L)'
;MDENKIMERFSDIDSMFEIDMPFMMGKSSTENKYELIFNPAGLKSRYFIADYFKRKMPVELKKKWNFYDMKPAMGIKNMRLLINDENFYEEDFSVLIKNIDAERKRVDILVLCPKFFGQKKVFEENEMYNVIYNIMDALLGEGIVESYLGIIKIEDIEPNPQETLTLREFSIKMNKISEENSWIKNPKILDRYNTYRSDIENIEDLRAVRND
;
A
#
# COMPACT_ATOMS: atom_id res chain seq x y z
N MET A 1 -3.13 -14.84 -26.11
CA MET A 1 -4.36 -14.15 -25.66
C MET A 1 -4.13 -12.70 -25.98
N ASP A 2 -5.05 -12.07 -26.67
CA ASP A 2 -4.90 -10.67 -27.12
C ASP A 2 -5.13 -9.74 -25.93
N GLU A 3 -4.08 -9.03 -25.53
CA GLU A 3 -4.12 -8.10 -24.39
C GLU A 3 -5.18 -7.01 -24.58
N ASN A 4 -5.37 -6.54 -25.81
CA ASN A 4 -6.36 -5.51 -26.11
C ASN A 4 -7.79 -5.99 -25.83
N LYS A 5 -8.12 -7.27 -26.15
CA LYS A 5 -9.44 -7.84 -25.86
C LYS A 5 -9.69 -8.03 -24.36
N ILE A 6 -8.63 -8.25 -23.59
CA ILE A 6 -8.74 -8.34 -22.14
C ILE A 6 -9.02 -6.95 -21.56
N MET A 7 -8.28 -5.94 -22.02
CA MET A 7 -8.46 -4.54 -21.61
C MET A 7 -9.85 -4.02 -21.95
N GLU A 8 -10.35 -4.30 -23.17
CA GLU A 8 -11.68 -3.93 -23.61
C GLU A 8 -12.77 -4.51 -22.69
N ARG A 9 -12.68 -5.81 -22.36
CA ARG A 9 -13.63 -6.44 -21.44
C ARG A 9 -13.56 -5.93 -20.00
N PHE A 10 -12.38 -5.54 -19.52
CA PHE A 10 -12.27 -4.92 -18.22
C PHE A 10 -12.85 -3.50 -18.22
N SER A 11 -12.66 -2.73 -19.29
CA SER A 11 -13.31 -1.44 -19.49
C SER A 11 -14.83 -1.55 -19.50
N ASP A 12 -15.38 -2.60 -20.12
CA ASP A 12 -16.81 -2.89 -20.10
C ASP A 12 -17.33 -3.16 -18.67
N ILE A 13 -16.56 -3.90 -17.89
CA ILE A 13 -16.90 -4.19 -16.47
C ILE A 13 -16.85 -2.91 -15.64
N ASP A 14 -15.82 -2.09 -15.80
CA ASP A 14 -15.71 -0.78 -15.11
C ASP A 14 -16.90 0.11 -15.43
N SER A 15 -17.33 0.16 -16.71
CA SER A 15 -18.49 0.95 -17.16
C SER A 15 -19.81 0.44 -16.59
N MET A 16 -19.96 -0.89 -16.42
CA MET A 16 -21.18 -1.49 -15.87
C MET A 16 -21.38 -1.20 -14.38
N PHE A 17 -20.33 -0.99 -13.62
CA PHE A 17 -20.42 -0.77 -12.19
C PHE A 17 -20.18 0.68 -11.77
N GLU A 18 -19.90 1.58 -12.72
CA GLU A 18 -19.48 2.97 -12.45
C GLU A 18 -18.29 3.02 -11.45
N ILE A 19 -17.48 1.97 -11.45
CA ILE A 19 -16.37 1.79 -10.51
C ILE A 19 -15.08 1.93 -11.30
N ASP A 20 -14.47 3.08 -11.18
CA ASP A 20 -13.09 3.26 -11.63
C ASP A 20 -12.14 2.43 -10.75
N MET A 21 -11.92 1.15 -11.13
CA MET A 21 -11.03 0.22 -10.46
C MET A 21 -9.72 0.08 -11.24
N PRO A 22 -8.69 0.85 -10.91
CA PRO A 22 -7.39 0.69 -11.53
C PRO A 22 -6.84 -0.74 -11.31
N PHE A 23 -6.19 -1.27 -12.31
CA PHE A 23 -5.52 -2.56 -12.24
C PHE A 23 -4.22 -2.56 -13.03
N MET A 24 -3.36 -3.50 -12.71
CA MET A 24 -2.12 -3.76 -13.43
C MET A 24 -2.10 -5.21 -13.90
N MET A 25 -1.55 -5.43 -15.09
CA MET A 25 -1.31 -6.78 -15.61
C MET A 25 0.14 -6.92 -16.02
N GLY A 26 0.70 -8.09 -15.74
CA GLY A 26 2.08 -8.38 -16.09
C GLY A 26 2.38 -9.87 -16.08
N LYS A 27 3.64 -10.20 -16.37
CA LYS A 27 4.16 -11.54 -16.17
C LYS A 27 4.81 -11.61 -14.79
N SER A 28 4.50 -12.66 -14.03
CA SER A 28 5.15 -12.87 -12.74
C SER A 28 6.66 -12.98 -12.90
N SER A 29 7.38 -12.34 -12.00
CA SER A 29 8.85 -12.42 -11.94
C SER A 29 9.34 -13.72 -11.30
N THR A 30 8.48 -14.42 -10.56
CA THR A 30 8.83 -15.59 -9.75
C THR A 30 8.21 -16.90 -10.26
N GLU A 31 7.11 -16.81 -11.01
CA GLU A 31 6.37 -17.97 -11.50
C GLU A 31 6.14 -17.87 -13.01
N ASN A 32 5.93 -19.00 -13.66
CA ASN A 32 5.54 -19.00 -15.08
C ASN A 32 4.02 -18.76 -15.24
N LYS A 33 3.55 -17.64 -14.68
CA LYS A 33 2.17 -17.17 -14.71
C LYS A 33 2.09 -15.70 -15.08
N TYR A 34 0.92 -15.25 -15.40
CA TYR A 34 0.56 -13.84 -15.47
C TYR A 34 0.03 -13.36 -14.12
N GLU A 35 0.05 -12.08 -13.89
CA GLU A 35 -0.48 -11.44 -12.71
C GLU A 35 -1.53 -10.41 -13.08
N LEU A 36 -2.64 -10.41 -12.36
CA LEU A 36 -3.62 -9.34 -12.33
C LEU A 36 -3.69 -8.79 -10.93
N ILE A 37 -3.36 -7.51 -10.78
CA ILE A 37 -3.27 -6.82 -9.51
C ILE A 37 -4.28 -5.69 -9.55
N PHE A 38 -5.32 -5.76 -8.73
CA PHE A 38 -6.21 -4.64 -8.49
C PHE A 38 -5.50 -3.58 -7.65
N ASN A 39 -5.80 -2.31 -7.93
CA ASN A 39 -5.25 -1.17 -7.22
C ASN A 39 -6.38 -0.33 -6.59
N PRO A 40 -6.88 -0.71 -5.42
CA PRO A 40 -7.93 0.04 -4.71
C PRO A 40 -7.55 1.48 -4.35
N ALA A 41 -6.25 1.80 -4.33
CA ALA A 41 -5.71 3.14 -4.05
C ALA A 41 -6.28 3.74 -2.74
N GLY A 42 -6.33 2.95 -1.67
CA GLY A 42 -6.83 3.38 -0.36
C GLY A 42 -8.35 3.52 -0.24
N LEU A 43 -9.12 3.36 -1.33
CA LEU A 43 -10.58 3.48 -1.29
C LEU A 43 -11.24 2.19 -0.79
N LYS A 44 -11.81 2.25 0.41
CA LYS A 44 -12.34 1.08 1.12
C LYS A 44 -13.37 0.28 0.31
N SER A 45 -14.27 0.95 -0.42
CA SER A 45 -15.26 0.29 -1.29
C SER A 45 -14.60 -0.57 -2.37
N ARG A 46 -13.49 -0.12 -2.93
CA ARG A 46 -12.76 -0.83 -3.97
C ARG A 46 -12.12 -2.13 -3.47
N TYR A 47 -11.69 -2.20 -2.20
CA TYR A 47 -11.14 -3.43 -1.63
C TYR A 47 -12.18 -4.56 -1.60
N PHE A 48 -13.44 -4.27 -1.26
CA PHE A 48 -14.50 -5.27 -1.26
C PHE A 48 -14.75 -5.83 -2.65
N ILE A 49 -14.71 -4.96 -3.64
CA ILE A 49 -14.94 -5.33 -5.04
C ILE A 49 -13.77 -6.16 -5.56
N ALA A 50 -12.54 -5.73 -5.31
CA ALA A 50 -11.33 -6.44 -5.68
C ALA A 50 -11.28 -7.85 -5.06
N ASP A 51 -11.60 -7.98 -3.75
CA ASP A 51 -11.70 -9.27 -3.06
C ASP A 51 -12.82 -10.14 -3.64
N TYR A 52 -13.97 -9.55 -3.98
CA TYR A 52 -15.05 -10.27 -4.62
C TYR A 52 -14.62 -10.85 -5.97
N PHE A 53 -14.01 -10.04 -6.83
CA PHE A 53 -13.49 -10.51 -8.11
C PHE A 53 -12.45 -11.61 -7.94
N LYS A 54 -11.47 -11.42 -7.06
CA LYS A 54 -10.46 -12.43 -6.75
C LYS A 54 -11.07 -13.77 -6.33
N ARG A 55 -12.08 -13.75 -5.47
CA ARG A 55 -12.77 -14.97 -5.02
C ARG A 55 -13.57 -15.63 -6.14
N LYS A 56 -14.17 -14.85 -7.04
CA LYS A 56 -15.01 -15.34 -8.14
C LYS A 56 -14.22 -15.74 -9.39
N MET A 57 -12.89 -15.58 -9.38
CA MET A 57 -12.07 -15.99 -10.52
C MET A 57 -12.22 -17.49 -10.82
N PRO A 58 -12.48 -17.86 -12.10
CA PRO A 58 -12.56 -19.24 -12.53
C PRO A 58 -11.29 -20.03 -12.19
N VAL A 59 -11.46 -21.28 -11.77
CA VAL A 59 -10.36 -22.17 -11.37
C VAL A 59 -9.38 -22.40 -12.53
N GLU A 60 -9.88 -22.42 -13.75
CA GLU A 60 -9.09 -22.60 -14.97
C GLU A 60 -8.11 -21.45 -15.16
N LEU A 61 -8.52 -20.22 -14.86
CA LEU A 61 -7.64 -19.05 -14.93
C LEU A 61 -6.55 -19.09 -13.88
N LYS A 62 -6.85 -19.56 -12.68
CA LYS A 62 -5.87 -19.65 -11.56
C LYS A 62 -4.66 -20.54 -11.88
N LYS A 63 -4.77 -21.43 -12.88
CA LYS A 63 -3.63 -22.23 -13.38
C LYS A 63 -2.57 -21.39 -14.09
N LYS A 64 -2.98 -20.30 -14.72
CA LYS A 64 -2.12 -19.43 -15.55
C LYS A 64 -1.95 -18.03 -14.99
N TRP A 65 -2.77 -17.64 -14.04
CA TRP A 65 -2.83 -16.31 -13.48
C TRP A 65 -2.78 -16.31 -11.96
N ASN A 66 -2.04 -15.37 -11.39
CA ASN A 66 -2.14 -14.96 -10.00
C ASN A 66 -3.04 -13.73 -9.93
N PHE A 67 -3.96 -13.71 -8.99
CA PHE A 67 -4.91 -12.62 -8.79
C PHE A 67 -4.69 -12.00 -7.42
N TYR A 68 -4.46 -10.71 -7.41
CA TYR A 68 -4.25 -9.92 -6.20
C TYR A 68 -5.35 -8.88 -6.07
N ASP A 69 -6.00 -8.86 -4.92
CA ASP A 69 -7.03 -7.88 -4.56
C ASP A 69 -6.46 -6.53 -4.12
N MET A 70 -5.14 -6.45 -4.02
CA MET A 70 -4.35 -5.27 -3.69
C MET A 70 -2.89 -5.52 -4.09
N LYS A 71 -2.09 -4.48 -4.11
CA LYS A 71 -0.66 -4.60 -4.45
C LYS A 71 0.05 -5.51 -3.45
N PRO A 72 0.64 -6.64 -3.88
CA PRO A 72 1.52 -7.44 -3.02
C PRO A 72 2.84 -6.71 -2.78
N ALA A 73 3.57 -7.08 -1.73
CA ALA A 73 4.96 -6.65 -1.58
C ALA A 73 5.78 -7.17 -2.78
N MET A 74 6.35 -6.26 -3.54
CA MET A 74 7.18 -6.58 -4.72
C MET A 74 8.67 -6.52 -4.41
N GLY A 75 9.01 -5.94 -3.25
CA GLY A 75 10.38 -5.61 -2.88
C GLY A 75 10.87 -4.33 -3.58
N ILE A 76 11.95 -3.78 -3.06
CA ILE A 76 12.51 -2.49 -3.54
C ILE A 76 13.94 -2.65 -4.05
N LYS A 77 14.42 -3.88 -4.23
CA LYS A 77 15.78 -4.11 -4.72
C LYS A 77 15.98 -3.44 -6.07
N ASN A 78 16.98 -2.54 -6.15
CA ASN A 78 17.26 -1.70 -7.31
C ASN A 78 16.08 -0.76 -7.66
N MET A 79 15.33 -0.32 -6.66
CA MET A 79 14.26 0.65 -6.86
C MET A 79 14.80 1.92 -7.54
N ARG A 80 14.12 2.33 -8.56
CA ARG A 80 14.30 3.63 -9.21
C ARG A 80 12.93 4.20 -9.54
N LEU A 81 12.61 5.31 -8.94
CA LEU A 81 11.38 6.06 -9.22
C LEU A 81 11.76 7.36 -9.92
N LEU A 82 11.13 7.63 -11.04
CA LEU A 82 11.26 8.92 -11.74
C LEU A 82 9.99 9.73 -11.46
N ILE A 83 10.13 10.82 -10.73
CA ILE A 83 9.01 11.68 -10.36
C ILE A 83 9.43 13.10 -10.63
N ASN A 84 8.66 13.78 -11.48
CA ASN A 84 8.95 15.17 -11.85
C ASN A 84 10.39 15.37 -12.36
N ASP A 85 10.90 14.46 -13.20
CA ASP A 85 12.27 14.45 -13.72
C ASP A 85 13.38 14.25 -12.68
N GLU A 86 13.04 13.94 -11.42
CA GLU A 86 13.98 13.57 -10.37
C GLU A 86 13.95 12.06 -10.13
N ASN A 87 15.15 11.46 -10.00
CA ASN A 87 15.28 10.04 -9.69
C ASN A 87 15.40 9.84 -8.19
N PHE A 88 14.57 8.95 -7.66
CA PHE A 88 14.62 8.48 -6.28
C PHE A 88 15.10 7.03 -6.25
N TYR A 89 15.97 6.73 -5.31
CA TYR A 89 16.55 5.40 -5.07
C TYR A 89 16.27 4.97 -3.64
N GLU A 90 16.49 3.70 -3.32
CA GLU A 90 16.30 3.14 -1.98
C GLU A 90 17.06 3.92 -0.90
N GLU A 91 18.30 4.31 -1.20
CA GLU A 91 19.20 5.02 -0.30
C GLU A 91 18.82 6.48 -0.01
N ASP A 92 17.91 7.06 -0.77
CA ASP A 92 17.43 8.42 -0.53
C ASP A 92 16.45 8.51 0.65
N PHE A 93 15.99 7.35 1.15
CA PHE A 93 14.96 7.27 2.18
C PHE A 93 15.50 6.64 3.46
N SER A 94 15.16 7.26 4.57
CA SER A 94 15.35 6.69 5.90
C SER A 94 14.06 6.74 6.69
N VAL A 95 13.84 5.78 7.57
CA VAL A 95 12.61 5.65 8.34
C VAL A 95 12.94 5.62 9.82
N LEU A 96 12.19 6.37 10.61
CA LEU A 96 12.25 6.36 12.05
C LEU A 96 10.88 5.94 12.60
N ILE A 97 10.85 4.88 13.41
CA ILE A 97 9.63 4.45 14.08
C ILE A 97 9.40 5.37 15.28
N LYS A 98 8.27 6.07 15.26
CA LYS A 98 7.91 7.05 16.32
C LYS A 98 7.10 6.42 17.42
N ASN A 99 6.21 5.48 17.08
CA ASN A 99 5.31 4.85 18.02
C ASN A 99 4.89 3.46 17.53
N ILE A 100 4.66 2.54 18.45
CA ILE A 100 4.06 1.22 18.18
C ILE A 100 2.88 1.07 19.12
N ASP A 101 1.68 1.17 18.58
CA ASP A 101 0.44 0.89 19.29
C ASP A 101 0.01 -0.56 19.04
N ALA A 102 0.37 -1.44 19.95
CA ALA A 102 0.08 -2.88 19.81
C ALA A 102 -1.42 -3.18 19.90
N GLU A 103 -2.18 -2.40 20.67
CA GLU A 103 -3.61 -2.57 20.85
C GLU A 103 -4.38 -2.22 19.57
N ARG A 104 -4.09 -1.05 19.00
CA ARG A 104 -4.70 -0.60 17.74
C ARG A 104 -4.03 -1.18 16.51
N LYS A 105 -2.96 -1.95 16.67
CA LYS A 105 -2.15 -2.53 15.60
C LYS A 105 -1.64 -1.46 14.63
N ARG A 106 -1.03 -0.39 15.16
CA ARG A 106 -0.51 0.73 14.36
C ARG A 106 0.95 1.01 14.67
N VAL A 107 1.68 1.36 13.62
CA VAL A 107 3.06 1.84 13.71
C VAL A 107 3.12 3.21 13.06
N ASP A 108 3.42 4.23 13.85
CA ASP A 108 3.63 5.59 13.35
C ASP A 108 5.08 5.76 12.96
N ILE A 109 5.30 6.36 11.80
CA ILE A 109 6.63 6.52 11.23
C ILE A 109 6.90 7.96 10.81
N LEU A 110 8.18 8.32 10.83
CA LEU A 110 8.72 9.51 10.20
C LEU A 110 9.62 9.06 9.05
N VAL A 111 9.35 9.56 7.87
CA VAL A 111 10.16 9.30 6.67
C VAL A 111 11.00 10.53 6.39
N LEU A 112 12.30 10.32 6.22
CA LEU A 112 13.28 11.34 5.89
C LEU A 112 13.74 11.12 4.46
N CYS A 113 13.60 12.15 3.63
CA CYS A 113 14.09 12.18 2.26
C CYS A 113 14.53 13.61 1.91
N PRO A 114 15.79 13.97 2.15
CA PRO A 114 16.29 15.33 1.88
C PRO A 114 16.07 15.82 0.45
N LYS A 115 15.96 14.90 -0.51
CA LYS A 115 15.68 15.25 -1.91
C LYS A 115 14.33 15.94 -2.12
N PHE A 116 13.36 15.72 -1.27
CA PHE A 116 12.06 16.40 -1.35
C PHE A 116 12.18 17.91 -1.11
N PHE A 117 13.16 18.31 -0.31
CA PHE A 117 13.37 19.67 0.15
C PHE A 117 14.56 20.37 -0.53
N GLY A 118 15.13 19.73 -1.55
CA GLY A 118 16.29 20.23 -2.26
C GLY A 118 16.02 21.54 -3.02
N GLN A 119 17.08 22.35 -3.24
CA GLN A 119 17.00 23.67 -3.90
C GLN A 119 16.53 23.63 -5.36
N LYS A 120 16.65 22.48 -6.04
CA LYS A 120 16.34 22.38 -7.48
C LYS A 120 14.85 22.28 -7.78
N LYS A 121 14.08 21.72 -6.86
CA LYS A 121 12.65 21.53 -7.02
C LYS A 121 11.99 21.38 -5.66
N VAL A 122 10.90 22.09 -5.47
CA VAL A 122 10.02 21.92 -4.30
C VAL A 122 8.94 20.93 -4.70
N PHE A 123 8.84 19.82 -3.99
CA PHE A 123 7.74 18.86 -4.12
C PHE A 123 6.55 19.36 -3.30
N GLU A 124 5.36 19.27 -3.88
CA GLU A 124 4.15 19.51 -3.11
C GLU A 124 3.92 18.38 -2.12
N GLU A 125 3.25 18.67 -1.01
CA GLU A 125 3.01 17.70 0.06
C GLU A 125 2.32 16.44 -0.47
N ASN A 126 1.31 16.57 -1.33
CA ASN A 126 0.62 15.46 -1.95
C ASN A 126 1.54 14.58 -2.81
N GLU A 127 2.49 15.19 -3.52
CA GLU A 127 3.47 14.46 -4.34
C GLU A 127 4.40 13.64 -3.45
N MET A 128 4.88 14.23 -2.35
CA MET A 128 5.72 13.54 -1.37
C MET A 128 5.00 12.33 -0.78
N TYR A 129 3.76 12.50 -0.32
CA TYR A 129 2.97 11.38 0.22
C TYR A 129 2.71 10.30 -0.83
N ASN A 130 2.40 10.66 -2.08
CA ASN A 130 2.22 9.69 -3.16
C ASN A 130 3.48 8.84 -3.39
N VAL A 131 4.67 9.47 -3.35
CA VAL A 131 5.95 8.75 -3.42
C VAL A 131 6.09 7.76 -2.28
N ILE A 132 5.88 8.25 -1.05
CA ILE A 132 6.04 7.42 0.16
C ILE A 132 5.07 6.25 0.17
N TYR A 133 3.78 6.46 -0.12
CA TYR A 133 2.81 5.36 -0.17
C TYR A 133 3.18 4.32 -1.24
N ASN A 134 3.60 4.74 -2.43
CA ASN A 134 4.05 3.79 -3.46
C ASN A 134 5.27 2.98 -3.02
N ILE A 135 6.22 3.60 -2.32
CA ILE A 135 7.39 2.89 -1.76
C ILE A 135 6.97 1.92 -0.67
N MET A 136 6.12 2.34 0.27
CA MET A 136 5.64 1.49 1.35
C MET A 136 4.82 0.31 0.83
N ASP A 137 3.96 0.54 -0.17
CA ASP A 137 3.21 -0.53 -0.85
C ASP A 137 4.15 -1.54 -1.52
N ALA A 138 5.16 -1.05 -2.23
CA ALA A 138 6.14 -1.94 -2.86
C ALA A 138 6.97 -2.71 -1.82
N LEU A 139 7.31 -2.08 -0.71
CA LEU A 139 8.14 -2.65 0.34
C LEU A 139 7.40 -3.68 1.19
N LEU A 140 6.21 -3.33 1.66
CA LEU A 140 5.44 -4.09 2.66
C LEU A 140 4.22 -4.80 2.07
N GLY A 141 3.75 -4.35 0.92
CA GLY A 141 2.44 -4.68 0.36
C GLY A 141 1.34 -3.75 0.90
N GLU A 142 0.44 -3.32 0.01
CA GLU A 142 -0.66 -2.41 0.33
C GLU A 142 -1.49 -2.91 1.53
N GLY A 143 -1.62 -4.24 1.65
CA GLY A 143 -2.30 -4.87 2.76
C GLY A 143 -1.75 -4.52 4.14
N ILE A 144 -0.45 -4.55 4.28
CA ILE A 144 0.25 -4.23 5.53
C ILE A 144 0.21 -2.71 5.76
N VAL A 145 0.44 -1.93 4.71
CA VAL A 145 0.42 -0.45 4.77
C VAL A 145 -0.93 0.03 5.30
N GLU A 146 -2.00 -0.37 4.69
CA GLU A 146 -3.36 0.00 5.09
C GLU A 146 -3.77 -0.51 6.47
N SER A 147 -3.26 -1.68 6.88
CA SER A 147 -3.68 -2.29 8.15
C SER A 147 -2.85 -1.83 9.34
N TYR A 148 -1.57 -1.57 9.13
CA TYR A 148 -0.63 -1.46 10.25
C TYR A 148 0.22 -0.18 10.24
N LEU A 149 0.32 0.56 9.13
CA LEU A 149 0.88 1.91 9.22
C LEU A 149 -0.19 2.87 9.76
N GLY A 150 0.20 3.62 10.76
CA GLY A 150 -0.58 4.69 11.36
C GLY A 150 -0.27 6.04 10.72
N ILE A 151 0.25 6.96 11.51
CA ILE A 151 0.64 8.29 11.03
C ILE A 151 1.98 8.17 10.30
N ILE A 152 2.00 8.65 9.07
CA ILE A 152 3.23 8.85 8.30
C ILE A 152 3.51 10.35 8.29
N LYS A 153 4.67 10.75 8.78
CA LYS A 153 5.16 12.14 8.67
C LYS A 153 6.35 12.18 7.74
N ILE A 154 6.53 13.31 7.08
CA ILE A 154 7.68 13.62 6.24
C ILE A 154 8.30 14.91 6.78
N GLU A 155 9.57 14.89 7.10
CA GLU A 155 10.26 16.06 7.66
C GLU A 155 11.62 16.28 6.98
N ASP A 156 12.01 17.55 6.88
CA ASP A 156 13.31 17.99 6.39
C ASP A 156 14.34 18.00 7.52
N ILE A 157 14.74 16.78 7.91
CA ILE A 157 15.74 16.57 8.95
C ILE A 157 16.79 15.62 8.39
N GLU A 158 18.06 15.94 8.61
CA GLU A 158 19.16 15.07 8.25
C GLU A 158 19.06 13.74 9.01
N PRO A 159 19.11 12.58 8.31
CA PRO A 159 19.04 11.29 8.95
C PRO A 159 20.18 11.07 9.94
N ASN A 160 19.87 10.70 11.17
CA ASN A 160 20.86 10.18 12.11
C ASN A 160 20.99 8.66 11.91
N PRO A 161 22.09 8.14 11.39
CA PRO A 161 22.25 6.71 11.11
C PRO A 161 22.10 5.79 12.33
N GLN A 162 22.24 6.34 13.54
CA GLN A 162 22.08 5.57 14.79
C GLN A 162 20.62 5.40 15.21
N GLU A 163 19.73 6.24 14.68
CA GLU A 163 18.32 6.27 15.06
C GLU A 163 17.39 5.86 13.90
N THR A 164 17.85 6.05 12.67
CA THR A 164 17.06 5.78 11.48
C THR A 164 17.35 4.38 10.91
N LEU A 165 16.36 3.83 10.24
CA LEU A 165 16.42 2.57 9.53
C LEU A 165 16.44 2.83 8.03
N THR A 166 17.20 2.06 7.28
CA THR A 166 17.02 1.94 5.84
C THR A 166 15.65 1.33 5.55
N LEU A 167 15.14 1.49 4.33
CA LEU A 167 13.86 0.87 3.93
C LEU A 167 13.87 -0.66 4.16
N ARG A 168 14.99 -1.33 3.88
CA ARG A 168 15.13 -2.76 4.11
C ARG A 168 15.08 -3.13 5.59
N GLU A 169 15.80 -2.42 6.44
CA GLU A 169 15.78 -2.64 7.89
C GLU A 169 14.39 -2.36 8.47
N PHE A 170 13.71 -1.33 7.95
CA PHE A 170 12.34 -1.04 8.33
C PHE A 170 11.39 -2.20 7.98
N SER A 171 11.50 -2.79 6.78
CA SER A 171 10.70 -3.95 6.40
C SER A 171 10.92 -5.15 7.34
N ILE A 172 12.19 -5.44 7.67
CA ILE A 172 12.54 -6.50 8.61
C ILE A 172 11.95 -6.19 10.01
N LYS A 173 12.04 -4.94 10.45
CA LYS A 173 11.50 -4.51 11.74
C LYS A 173 9.99 -4.61 11.80
N MET A 174 9.28 -4.23 10.73
CA MET A 174 7.82 -4.37 10.61
C MET A 174 7.38 -5.84 10.69
N ASN A 175 8.09 -6.74 10.01
CA ASN A 175 7.81 -8.17 10.11
C ASN A 175 7.97 -8.67 11.56
N LYS A 176 9.05 -8.26 12.25
CA LYS A 176 9.30 -8.61 13.64
C LYS A 176 8.20 -8.07 14.57
N ILE A 177 7.81 -6.80 14.42
CA ILE A 177 6.71 -6.20 15.19
C ILE A 177 5.42 -7.00 14.98
N SER A 178 5.10 -7.36 13.73
CA SER A 178 3.91 -8.14 13.41
C SER A 178 3.94 -9.53 14.05
N GLU A 179 5.10 -10.19 14.05
CA GLU A 179 5.29 -11.52 14.67
C GLU A 179 5.17 -11.44 16.19
N GLU A 180 5.85 -10.50 16.83
CA GLU A 180 5.84 -10.30 18.29
C GLU A 180 4.43 -9.97 18.83
N ASN A 181 3.60 -9.29 18.02
CA ASN A 181 2.24 -8.92 18.38
C ASN A 181 1.17 -9.83 17.77
N SER A 182 1.55 -10.93 17.13
CA SER A 182 0.62 -11.87 16.48
C SER A 182 -0.29 -11.20 15.44
N TRP A 183 0.20 -10.19 14.73
CA TRP A 183 -0.54 -9.54 13.66
C TRP A 183 -0.57 -10.42 12.42
N ILE A 184 -1.67 -10.36 11.68
CA ILE A 184 -1.86 -11.19 10.47
C ILE A 184 -0.97 -10.68 9.34
N LYS A 185 -0.10 -11.53 8.80
CA LYS A 185 0.84 -11.16 7.70
C LYS A 185 0.12 -10.72 6.42
N ASN A 186 -1.04 -11.30 6.12
CA ASN A 186 -1.87 -10.95 4.97
C ASN A 186 -3.29 -10.70 5.46
N PRO A 187 -3.57 -9.51 6.03
CA PRO A 187 -4.89 -9.20 6.56
C PRO A 187 -5.93 -9.23 5.44
N LYS A 188 -6.99 -10.00 5.67
CA LYS A 188 -8.13 -10.02 4.74
C LYS A 188 -8.94 -8.75 4.91
N ILE A 189 -9.60 -8.34 3.84
CA ILE A 189 -10.40 -7.12 3.86
C ILE A 189 -11.53 -7.16 4.90
N LEU A 190 -12.10 -8.35 5.15
CA LEU A 190 -13.12 -8.56 6.19
C LEU A 190 -12.55 -8.32 7.60
N ASP A 191 -11.30 -8.71 7.85
CA ASP A 191 -10.66 -8.48 9.15
C ASP A 191 -10.46 -6.98 9.37
N ARG A 192 -10.15 -6.22 8.31
CA ARG A 192 -10.06 -4.76 8.36
C ARG A 192 -11.40 -4.09 8.57
N TYR A 193 -12.44 -4.59 7.90
CA TYR A 193 -13.79 -4.06 8.08
C TYR A 193 -14.26 -4.26 9.53
N ASN A 194 -14.02 -5.43 10.12
CA ASN A 194 -14.35 -5.70 11.51
C ASN A 194 -13.57 -4.80 12.48
N THR A 195 -12.28 -4.60 12.24
CA THR A 195 -11.48 -3.66 13.04
C THR A 195 -12.00 -2.23 12.90
N TYR A 196 -12.27 -1.78 11.67
CA TYR A 196 -12.83 -0.46 11.41
C TYR A 196 -14.22 -0.28 12.01
N ARG A 197 -15.07 -1.32 11.98
CA ARG A 197 -16.38 -1.29 12.60
C ARG A 197 -16.30 -1.19 14.11
N SER A 198 -15.39 -1.92 14.74
CA SER A 198 -15.17 -1.82 16.18
C SER A 198 -14.63 -0.43 16.58
N ASP A 199 -13.75 0.15 15.77
CA ASP A 199 -13.25 1.51 15.99
C ASP A 199 -14.38 2.55 15.88
N ILE A 200 -15.29 2.38 14.92
CA ILE A 200 -16.47 3.25 14.75
C ILE A 200 -17.49 3.05 15.88
N GLU A 201 -17.76 1.83 16.29
CA GLU A 201 -18.71 1.52 17.36
C GLU A 201 -18.23 2.06 18.73
N ASN A 202 -16.91 2.22 18.90
CA ASN A 202 -16.29 2.81 20.09
C ASN A 202 -16.18 4.36 20.04
N ILE A 203 -16.46 4.99 18.91
CA ILE A 203 -16.46 6.45 18.80
C ILE A 203 -17.90 6.95 19.03
N GLU A 204 -18.23 7.26 20.28
CA GLU A 204 -19.48 7.96 20.64
C GLU A 204 -19.61 9.33 19.92
N ASP A 205 -18.52 9.89 19.42
CA ASP A 205 -18.45 11.20 18.75
C ASP A 205 -18.89 11.21 17.29
N LEU A 206 -19.10 10.08 16.63
CA LEU A 206 -19.64 10.08 15.25
C LEU A 206 -21.11 10.52 15.15
N ARG A 207 -21.81 10.63 16.27
CA ARG A 207 -23.14 11.28 16.30
C ARG A 207 -23.07 12.80 16.16
N ALA A 208 -21.95 13.41 16.51
CA ALA A 208 -21.74 14.85 16.39
C ALA A 208 -21.52 15.31 14.93
N VAL A 209 -20.91 14.49 14.09
CA VAL A 209 -20.58 14.83 12.70
C VAL A 209 -21.80 14.72 11.75
N ARG A 210 -22.94 14.22 12.23
CA ARG A 210 -24.18 14.08 11.43
C ARG A 210 -25.19 15.21 11.63
N ASN A 211 -24.91 16.17 12.49
CA ASN A 211 -25.83 17.23 12.86
C ASN A 211 -25.37 18.66 12.51
N ASP A 212 -24.33 18.79 11.65
CA ASP A 212 -23.94 20.10 11.07
C ASP A 212 -24.19 20.15 9.57
#